data_c4396b1ea2fed8328006a55cf173b284
#
_entry.id   c4396b1ea2fed8328006a55cf173b284
#
_cell.length_a   1.000
_cell.length_b   1.000
_cell.length_c   1.000
_cell.angle_alpha   90.00
_cell.angle_beta   90.00
_cell.angle_gamma   90.00
#
_symmetry.space_group_name_H-M   'P 1'
#
loop_
_entity.id
_entity.type
_entity.pdbx_description
1 polymer ?
#
loop_
_entity_poly.entity_id
_entity_poly.type
_entity_poly.pdbx_seq_one_letter_code
_entity_poly.pdbx_strand_id
1 'polypeptide(L)'
;RPLPHLKPGSLLLEQAYAITSKEPYRIRVLRPEGRADGSLIINNYAIRDPQRFWGGIEDQSKRDSIQEEDLALLEGCTYLVSETEQGFCGEVEPGCKCMVKRQGMNSYLVSQFELSQTGMSTIDRGHNPETNKYVWGSIAGAFKFDKTESYADEIPEQWNLR
;
A
#
# COMPACT_ATOMS: atom_id res chain seq x y z
N ARG A 1 -4.94 -5.03 -7.84
CA ARG A 1 -5.19 -5.10 -9.29
C ARG A 1 -4.26 -4.17 -10.06
N PRO A 2 -3.68 -4.60 -11.18
CA PRO A 2 -2.89 -3.73 -12.06
C PRO A 2 -3.70 -2.57 -12.64
N LEU A 3 -3.02 -1.46 -12.89
CA LEU A 3 -3.53 -0.26 -13.57
C LEU A 3 -2.65 0.01 -14.81
N PRO A 4 -2.84 -0.75 -15.91
CA PRO A 4 -1.91 -0.77 -17.04
C PRO A 4 -1.86 0.54 -17.84
N HIS A 5 -2.86 1.39 -17.71
CA HIS A 5 -2.97 2.70 -18.36
C HIS A 5 -2.20 3.81 -17.61
N LEU A 6 -1.75 3.53 -16.38
CA LEU A 6 -0.88 4.42 -15.60
C LEU A 6 0.59 4.07 -15.81
N LYS A 7 1.50 4.78 -15.13
CA LYS A 7 2.92 4.45 -15.14
C LYS A 7 3.15 2.98 -14.79
N PRO A 8 4.14 2.31 -15.42
CA PRO A 8 4.44 0.89 -15.15
C PRO A 8 4.57 0.58 -13.66
N GLY A 9 4.09 -0.60 -13.27
CA GLY A 9 4.12 -1.04 -11.88
C GLY A 9 2.96 -0.52 -11.01
N SER A 10 2.01 0.28 -11.55
CA SER A 10 0.89 0.82 -10.77
C SER A 10 -0.11 -0.26 -10.39
N LEU A 11 -0.30 -0.47 -9.10
CA LEU A 11 -1.19 -1.47 -8.51
C LEU A 11 -2.22 -0.80 -7.61
N LEU A 12 -3.51 -1.03 -7.85
CA LEU A 12 -4.59 -0.62 -6.94
C LEU A 12 -4.63 -1.53 -5.71
N LEU A 13 -4.61 -0.92 -4.55
CA LEU A 13 -4.84 -1.55 -3.25
C LEU A 13 -6.13 -1.00 -2.64
N GLU A 14 -7.04 -1.89 -2.27
CA GLU A 14 -8.18 -1.57 -1.40
C GLU A 14 -8.12 -2.45 -0.15
N GLN A 15 -8.34 -1.84 1.01
CA GLN A 15 -8.44 -2.55 2.29
C GLN A 15 -9.74 -2.18 2.98
N ALA A 16 -10.54 -3.20 3.31
CA ALA A 16 -11.80 -3.06 4.00
C ALA A 16 -11.91 -4.10 5.12
N TYR A 17 -12.74 -3.81 6.12
CA TYR A 17 -13.16 -4.85 7.07
C TYR A 17 -14.21 -5.75 6.39
N ALA A 18 -14.21 -7.04 6.71
CA ALA A 18 -15.15 -8.00 6.12
C ALA A 18 -16.64 -7.59 6.30
N ILE A 19 -16.95 -6.97 7.44
CA ILE A 19 -18.29 -6.47 7.76
C ILE A 19 -18.69 -5.18 7.01
N THR A 20 -17.71 -4.46 6.44
CA THR A 20 -17.90 -3.22 5.67
C THR A 20 -17.13 -3.27 4.36
N SER A 21 -17.17 -4.42 3.67
CA SER A 21 -16.35 -4.67 2.47
C SER A 21 -16.61 -3.69 1.32
N LYS A 22 -17.77 -3.04 1.28
CA LYS A 22 -18.12 -2.03 0.26
C LYS A 22 -17.57 -0.63 0.58
N GLU A 23 -17.06 -0.41 1.78
CA GLU A 23 -16.51 0.86 2.26
C GLU A 23 -15.07 0.66 2.70
N PRO A 24 -14.11 0.66 1.75
CA PRO A 24 -12.71 0.49 2.11
C PRO A 24 -12.25 1.61 3.04
N TYR A 25 -11.60 1.24 4.13
CA TYR A 25 -10.99 2.23 5.02
C TYR A 25 -9.68 2.78 4.44
N ARG A 26 -9.13 2.10 3.43
CA ARG A 26 -7.92 2.53 2.72
C ARG A 26 -8.01 2.14 1.24
N ILE A 27 -7.73 3.10 0.38
CA ILE A 27 -7.49 2.89 -1.05
C ILE A 27 -6.19 3.61 -1.43
N ARG A 28 -5.32 2.95 -2.19
CA ARG A 28 -4.00 3.44 -2.58
C ARG A 28 -3.61 2.93 -3.95
N VAL A 29 -2.70 3.64 -4.59
CA VAL A 29 -1.89 3.08 -5.68
C VAL A 29 -0.48 2.84 -5.16
N LEU A 30 -0.01 1.63 -5.33
CA LEU A 30 1.34 1.20 -4.99
C LEU A 30 2.15 1.07 -6.28
N ARG A 31 3.43 1.51 -6.26
CA ARG A 31 4.37 1.33 -7.36
C ARG A 31 5.66 0.71 -6.85
N PRO A 32 5.82 -0.62 -7.02
CA PRO A 32 7.12 -1.27 -6.89
C PRO A 32 8.10 -0.70 -7.92
N GLU A 33 9.32 -0.46 -7.49
CA GLU A 33 10.38 0.13 -8.33
C GLU A 33 11.74 -0.40 -7.89
N GLY A 34 12.51 -0.91 -8.86
CA GLY A 34 13.92 -1.26 -8.65
C GLY A 34 14.79 -0.01 -8.78
N ARG A 35 15.70 0.18 -7.85
CA ARG A 35 16.70 1.25 -7.88
C ARG A 35 18.00 0.82 -8.58
N ALA A 36 18.79 1.78 -9.01
CA ALA A 36 20.06 1.52 -9.68
C ALA A 36 21.09 0.80 -8.78
N ASP A 37 20.95 0.89 -7.47
CA ASP A 37 21.77 0.18 -6.48
C ASP A 37 21.29 -1.27 -6.21
N GLY A 38 20.26 -1.72 -6.93
CA GLY A 38 19.67 -3.05 -6.78
C GLY A 38 18.63 -3.16 -5.66
N SER A 39 18.40 -2.09 -4.90
CA SER A 39 17.33 -2.10 -3.88
C SER A 39 15.95 -2.02 -4.51
N LEU A 40 14.95 -2.59 -3.84
CA LEU A 40 13.55 -2.53 -4.22
C LEU A 40 12.79 -1.60 -3.27
N ILE A 41 11.95 -0.75 -3.83
CA ILE A 41 11.06 0.12 -3.04
C ILE A 41 9.61 -0.02 -3.51
N ILE A 42 8.68 0.42 -2.66
CA ILE A 42 7.29 0.61 -3.06
C ILE A 42 6.89 2.05 -2.73
N ASN A 43 6.68 2.83 -3.75
CA ASN A 43 6.10 4.18 -3.63
C ASN A 43 4.60 4.07 -3.36
N ASN A 44 4.11 4.86 -2.41
CA ASN A 44 2.73 4.82 -1.93
C ASN A 44 2.01 6.12 -2.31
N TYR A 45 0.93 6.01 -3.07
CA TYR A 45 0.16 7.16 -3.53
C TYR A 45 -1.23 7.17 -2.92
N ALA A 46 -1.65 8.32 -2.39
CA ALA A 46 -3.04 8.57 -2.10
C ALA A 46 -3.80 8.83 -3.41
N ILE A 47 -5.07 8.46 -3.45
CA ILE A 47 -5.99 8.82 -4.53
C ILE A 47 -6.84 9.99 -4.03
N ARG A 48 -6.93 11.05 -4.83
CA ARG A 48 -7.83 12.17 -4.56
C ARG A 48 -9.26 11.72 -4.77
N ASP A 49 -10.16 12.17 -3.89
CA ASP A 49 -11.57 11.77 -3.91
C ASP A 49 -11.75 10.22 -3.98
N PRO A 50 -11.21 9.47 -3.00
CA PRO A 50 -11.10 8.02 -3.10
C PRO A 50 -12.45 7.31 -3.17
N GLN A 51 -13.53 7.95 -2.72
CA GLN A 51 -14.88 7.36 -2.72
C GLN A 51 -15.38 7.08 -4.12
N ARG A 52 -14.96 7.86 -5.13
CA ARG A 52 -15.28 7.62 -6.54
C ARG A 52 -14.85 6.25 -7.04
N PHE A 53 -13.79 5.72 -6.44
CA PHE A 53 -13.11 4.51 -6.90
C PHE A 53 -13.34 3.30 -5.98
N TRP A 54 -14.16 3.44 -4.93
CA TRP A 54 -14.50 2.32 -4.06
C TRP A 54 -15.11 1.16 -4.84
N GLY A 55 -14.60 -0.06 -4.59
CA GLY A 55 -14.95 -1.26 -5.33
C GLY A 55 -14.23 -1.41 -6.66
N GLY A 56 -13.21 -0.58 -6.93
CA GLY A 56 -12.39 -0.67 -8.14
C GLY A 56 -11.67 -2.02 -8.28
N ILE A 57 -11.44 -2.75 -7.19
CA ILE A 57 -10.90 -4.12 -7.25
C ILE A 57 -11.78 -5.02 -8.10
N GLU A 58 -13.10 -4.89 -8.02
CA GLU A 58 -14.08 -5.69 -8.78
C GLU A 58 -14.54 -4.99 -10.05
N ASP A 59 -14.58 -3.67 -10.07
CA ASP A 59 -15.10 -2.86 -11.16
C ASP A 59 -13.99 -2.30 -12.05
N GLN A 60 -13.82 -2.90 -13.23
CA GLN A 60 -12.80 -2.47 -14.19
C GLN A 60 -13.02 -1.04 -14.66
N SER A 61 -14.25 -0.61 -14.86
CA SER A 61 -14.56 0.74 -15.36
C SER A 61 -14.08 1.83 -14.37
N LYS A 62 -14.22 1.55 -13.07
CA LYS A 62 -13.67 2.41 -12.02
C LYS A 62 -12.14 2.42 -12.02
N ARG A 63 -11.50 1.25 -12.20
CA ARG A 63 -10.03 1.19 -12.30
C ARG A 63 -9.53 1.99 -13.49
N ASP A 64 -10.15 1.82 -14.65
CA ASP A 64 -9.75 2.48 -15.89
C ASP A 64 -9.98 4.00 -15.86
N SER A 65 -10.83 4.47 -14.96
CA SER A 65 -11.11 5.90 -14.77
C SER A 65 -10.09 6.61 -13.84
N ILE A 66 -9.22 5.88 -13.13
CA ILE A 66 -8.14 6.48 -12.32
C ILE A 66 -7.10 7.08 -13.25
N GLN A 67 -6.73 8.34 -13.04
CA GLN A 67 -5.73 9.05 -13.84
C GLN A 67 -4.50 9.41 -12.99
N GLU A 68 -3.37 9.73 -13.63
CA GLU A 68 -2.13 10.15 -12.92
C GLU A 68 -2.36 11.39 -12.06
N GLU A 69 -3.18 12.33 -12.51
CA GLU A 69 -3.55 13.54 -11.77
C GLU A 69 -4.39 13.28 -10.52
N ASP A 70 -5.05 12.11 -10.41
CA ASP A 70 -5.74 11.70 -9.19
C ASP A 70 -4.75 11.26 -8.11
N LEU A 71 -3.49 11.01 -8.46
CA LEU A 71 -2.50 10.44 -7.55
C LEU A 71 -1.66 11.52 -6.88
N ALA A 72 -1.45 11.36 -5.59
CA ALA A 72 -0.55 12.19 -4.81
C ALA A 72 0.44 11.29 -4.05
N LEU A 73 1.75 11.45 -4.32
CA LEU A 73 2.78 10.72 -3.59
C LEU A 73 2.66 11.05 -2.09
N LEU A 74 2.65 10.00 -1.28
CA LEU A 74 2.74 10.14 0.18
C LEU A 74 4.21 10.22 0.56
N GLU A 75 4.72 11.44 0.65
CA GLU A 75 6.11 11.71 1.02
C GLU A 75 6.46 11.09 2.38
N GLY A 76 7.64 10.47 2.44
CA GLY A 76 8.10 9.79 3.64
C GLY A 76 7.41 8.45 3.91
N CYS A 77 6.51 7.99 3.03
CA CYS A 77 5.76 6.74 3.17
C CYS A 77 6.19 5.67 2.16
N THR A 78 7.37 5.80 1.58
CA THR A 78 7.96 4.78 0.71
C THR A 78 8.37 3.58 1.55
N TYR A 79 8.07 2.38 1.09
CA TYR A 79 8.58 1.15 1.70
C TYR A 79 9.93 0.78 1.10
N LEU A 80 10.88 0.45 1.97
CA LEU A 80 12.11 -0.24 1.62
C LEU A 80 11.83 -1.73 1.67
N VAL A 81 12.11 -2.46 0.59
CA VAL A 81 11.73 -3.86 0.42
C VAL A 81 12.98 -4.71 0.28
N SER A 82 12.98 -5.85 0.95
CA SER A 82 14.02 -6.87 0.87
C SER A 82 13.40 -8.21 0.51
N GLU A 83 14.12 -8.99 -0.29
CA GLU A 83 13.78 -10.39 -0.56
C GLU A 83 14.13 -11.26 0.64
N THR A 84 13.30 -12.26 0.90
CA THR A 84 13.49 -13.29 1.94
C THR A 84 13.35 -14.67 1.33
N GLU A 85 13.71 -15.72 2.06
CA GLU A 85 13.51 -17.10 1.61
C GLU A 85 12.05 -17.45 1.29
N GLN A 86 11.09 -16.73 1.89
CA GLN A 86 9.65 -17.00 1.76
C GLN A 86 8.93 -16.01 0.83
N GLY A 87 9.60 -14.94 0.38
CA GLY A 87 9.02 -13.89 -0.43
C GLY A 87 9.67 -12.54 -0.19
N PHE A 88 8.93 -11.57 0.31
CA PHE A 88 9.42 -10.21 0.53
C PHE A 88 9.00 -9.70 1.91
N CYS A 89 9.85 -8.86 2.50
CA CYS A 89 9.46 -8.03 3.62
C CYS A 89 9.72 -6.57 3.28
N GLY A 90 8.98 -5.68 3.91
CA GLY A 90 9.18 -4.25 3.72
C GLY A 90 8.81 -3.46 4.96
N GLU A 91 9.48 -2.34 5.11
CA GLU A 91 9.20 -1.36 6.16
C GLU A 91 9.17 0.05 5.59
N VAL A 92 8.37 0.92 6.19
CA VAL A 92 8.35 2.32 5.79
C VAL A 92 9.72 2.95 6.06
N GLU A 93 10.17 3.83 5.15
CA GLU A 93 11.49 4.47 5.24
C GLU A 93 11.71 5.14 6.62
N PRO A 94 12.95 5.12 7.12
CA PRO A 94 13.27 5.64 8.45
C PRO A 94 13.13 7.16 8.52
N GLY A 95 13.08 7.68 9.74
CA GLY A 95 13.09 9.12 10.01
C GLY A 95 11.73 9.70 10.38
N CYS A 96 10.72 8.85 10.65
CA CYS A 96 9.41 9.28 11.15
C CYS A 96 8.69 10.29 10.24
N LYS A 97 8.95 10.21 8.91
CA LYS A 97 8.48 11.20 7.92
C LYS A 97 7.10 10.89 7.36
N CYS A 98 6.63 9.65 7.45
CA CYS A 98 5.32 9.25 6.97
C CYS A 98 4.21 9.80 7.88
N MET A 99 3.80 11.04 7.62
CA MET A 99 2.80 11.72 8.44
C MET A 99 1.39 11.32 8.06
N VAL A 100 0.61 10.92 9.06
CA VAL A 100 -0.79 10.50 8.90
C VAL A 100 -1.68 11.30 9.83
N LYS A 101 -2.75 11.86 9.28
CA LYS A 101 -3.82 12.48 10.07
C LYS A 101 -4.95 11.49 10.26
N ARG A 102 -5.23 11.11 11.50
CA ARG A 102 -6.32 10.19 11.84
C ARG A 102 -7.12 10.73 13.03
N GLN A 103 -8.46 10.80 12.89
CA GLN A 103 -9.35 11.35 13.93
C GLN A 103 -8.92 12.72 14.45
N GLY A 104 -8.44 13.59 13.55
CA GLY A 104 -7.98 14.93 13.91
C GLY A 104 -6.56 15.02 14.47
N MET A 105 -5.93 13.90 14.83
CA MET A 105 -4.58 13.86 15.38
C MET A 105 -3.53 13.60 14.30
N ASN A 106 -2.42 14.33 14.37
CA ASN A 106 -1.24 14.06 13.56
C ASN A 106 -0.39 12.97 14.23
N SER A 107 0.07 12.01 13.45
CA SER A 107 0.99 10.96 13.89
C SER A 107 1.94 10.63 12.75
N TYR A 108 3.10 10.10 13.06
CA TYR A 108 3.90 9.42 12.06
C TYR A 108 3.61 7.92 12.07
N LEU A 109 3.65 7.32 10.88
CA LEU A 109 3.40 5.89 10.69
C LEU A 109 4.71 5.11 10.82
N VAL A 110 4.67 4.05 11.63
CA VAL A 110 5.59 2.92 11.57
C VAL A 110 4.82 1.75 11.00
N SER A 111 5.28 1.23 9.88
CA SER A 111 4.58 0.16 9.16
C SER A 111 5.58 -0.85 8.61
N GLN A 112 5.21 -2.12 8.71
CA GLN A 112 5.96 -3.26 8.20
C GLN A 112 5.01 -4.23 7.54
N PHE A 113 5.50 -4.97 6.54
CA PHE A 113 4.80 -6.10 5.96
C PHE A 113 5.73 -7.28 5.69
N GLU A 114 5.15 -8.46 5.68
CA GLU A 114 5.75 -9.68 5.15
C GLU A 114 4.81 -10.24 4.09
N LEU A 115 5.34 -10.56 2.93
CA LEU A 115 4.59 -11.10 1.78
C LEU A 115 5.16 -12.45 1.40
N SER A 116 4.30 -13.44 1.31
CA SER A 116 4.63 -14.80 0.86
C SER A 116 3.77 -15.21 -0.34
N GLN A 117 4.00 -16.41 -0.85
CA GLN A 117 3.15 -16.96 -1.92
C GLN A 117 1.71 -17.22 -1.47
N THR A 118 1.48 -17.43 -0.18
CA THR A 118 0.18 -17.82 0.38
C THR A 118 -0.54 -16.72 1.14
N GLY A 119 0.13 -15.60 1.42
CA GLY A 119 -0.50 -14.54 2.19
C GLY A 119 0.41 -13.36 2.52
N MET A 120 -0.11 -12.48 3.34
CA MET A 120 0.58 -11.28 3.78
C MET A 120 0.33 -11.04 5.26
N SER A 121 1.31 -10.54 5.98
CA SER A 121 1.12 -9.95 7.30
C SER A 121 1.51 -8.47 7.28
N THR A 122 0.76 -7.63 8.02
CA THR A 122 1.08 -6.21 8.16
C THR A 122 0.91 -5.73 9.58
N ILE A 123 1.74 -4.78 9.98
CA ILE A 123 1.60 -4.10 11.24
C ILE A 123 1.72 -2.59 11.03
N ASP A 124 0.67 -1.85 11.36
CA ASP A 124 0.61 -0.39 11.26
C ASP A 124 0.46 0.21 12.65
N ARG A 125 1.32 1.16 13.01
CA ARG A 125 1.27 1.90 14.26
C ARG A 125 1.52 3.38 14.03
N GLY A 126 0.65 4.22 14.57
CA GLY A 126 0.83 5.67 14.61
C GLY A 126 1.42 6.11 15.94
N HIS A 127 2.42 6.96 15.86
CA HIS A 127 3.07 7.54 17.02
C HIS A 127 2.97 9.07 16.99
N ASN A 128 2.86 9.68 18.16
CA ASN A 128 2.88 11.12 18.30
C ASN A 128 4.27 11.66 17.93
N PRO A 129 4.38 12.67 17.03
CA PRO A 129 5.67 13.13 16.53
C PRO A 129 6.53 13.85 17.58
N GLU A 130 5.93 14.39 18.64
CA GLU A 130 6.64 15.12 19.70
C GLU A 130 7.11 14.20 20.82
N THR A 131 6.26 13.22 21.18
CA THR A 131 6.49 12.38 22.38
C THR A 131 6.90 10.96 22.06
N ASN A 132 6.85 10.53 20.80
CA ASN A 132 7.04 9.16 20.32
C ASN A 132 6.07 8.13 20.94
N LYS A 133 5.05 8.58 21.68
CA LYS A 133 4.07 7.68 22.28
C LYS A 133 3.15 7.09 21.22
N TYR A 134 2.84 5.82 21.38
CA TYR A 134 1.81 5.14 20.61
C TYR A 134 0.47 5.88 20.69
N VAL A 135 -0.21 6.02 19.56
CA VAL A 135 -1.51 6.72 19.44
C VAL A 135 -2.58 5.78 18.91
N TRP A 136 -2.29 5.03 17.85
CA TRP A 136 -3.23 4.12 17.19
C TRP A 136 -2.51 2.98 16.46
N GLY A 137 -3.27 1.96 16.09
CA GLY A 137 -2.80 0.84 15.30
C GLY A 137 -2.95 -0.50 16.00
N SER A 138 -2.24 -1.51 15.53
CA SER A 138 -2.34 -2.84 16.09
C SER A 138 -1.59 -2.97 17.41
N ILE A 139 -2.30 -3.32 18.48
CA ILE A 139 -1.75 -3.65 19.80
C ILE A 139 -1.54 -5.18 19.91
N ALA A 140 -2.43 -5.96 19.31
CA ALA A 140 -2.47 -7.42 19.45
C ALA A 140 -1.53 -8.17 18.47
N GLY A 141 -0.77 -7.47 17.65
CA GLY A 141 0.12 -8.09 16.66
C GLY A 141 -0.24 -7.70 15.21
N ALA A 142 0.35 -8.39 14.24
CA ALA A 142 0.13 -8.14 12.83
C ALA A 142 -1.26 -8.59 12.36
N PHE A 143 -1.86 -7.86 11.44
CA PHE A 143 -2.97 -8.35 10.65
C PHE A 143 -2.46 -9.40 9.68
N LYS A 144 -3.20 -10.50 9.54
CA LYS A 144 -2.86 -11.60 8.65
C LYS A 144 -3.93 -11.71 7.56
N PHE A 145 -3.47 -11.89 6.33
CA PHE A 145 -4.30 -12.01 5.14
C PHE A 145 -3.90 -13.28 4.41
N ASP A 146 -4.87 -14.16 4.15
CA ASP A 146 -4.67 -15.32 3.30
C ASP A 146 -4.90 -14.92 1.85
N LYS A 147 -4.06 -15.43 0.93
CA LYS A 147 -4.24 -15.23 -0.50
C LYS A 147 -5.36 -16.11 -1.00
N THR A 148 -6.44 -15.50 -1.48
CA THR A 148 -7.59 -16.23 -2.04
C THR A 148 -7.56 -16.27 -3.56
N GLU A 149 -6.96 -15.26 -4.21
CA GLU A 149 -6.92 -15.11 -5.67
C GLU A 149 -5.56 -14.59 -6.14
N SER A 150 -5.28 -14.78 -7.42
CA SER A 150 -4.12 -14.23 -8.10
C SER A 150 -4.56 -13.44 -9.32
N TYR A 151 -3.95 -12.27 -9.49
CA TYR A 151 -4.16 -11.40 -10.65
C TYR A 151 -2.86 -11.23 -11.45
N ALA A 152 -1.96 -12.21 -11.32
CA ALA A 152 -0.67 -12.17 -12.01
C ALA A 152 -0.83 -12.13 -13.53
N ASP A 153 -1.86 -12.79 -14.06
CA ASP A 153 -2.16 -12.83 -15.49
C ASP A 153 -2.65 -11.47 -16.05
N GLU A 154 -3.04 -10.54 -15.17
CA GLU A 154 -3.42 -9.18 -15.56
C GLU A 154 -2.21 -8.22 -15.66
N ILE A 155 -1.03 -8.67 -15.20
CA ILE A 155 0.18 -7.85 -15.25
C ILE A 155 0.67 -7.79 -16.70
N PRO A 156 0.79 -6.58 -17.28
CA PRO A 156 1.27 -6.44 -18.65
C PRO A 156 2.69 -7.00 -18.82
N GLU A 157 2.95 -7.75 -19.88
CA GLU A 157 4.26 -8.36 -20.17
C GLU A 157 5.40 -7.32 -20.25
N GLN A 158 5.07 -6.09 -20.71
CA GLN A 158 6.02 -4.99 -20.80
C GLN A 158 6.42 -4.41 -19.44
N TRP A 159 5.75 -4.77 -18.34
CA TRP A 159 6.15 -4.38 -16.99
C TRP A 159 7.33 -5.24 -16.52
N ASN A 160 8.43 -5.18 -17.24
CA ASN A 160 9.67 -5.79 -16.77
C ASN A 160 10.15 -5.04 -15.52
N LEU A 161 9.72 -5.51 -14.36
CA LEU A 161 10.12 -5.01 -13.03
C LEU A 161 11.48 -5.63 -12.59
N ARG A 162 12.35 -5.98 -13.57
CA ARG A 162 13.71 -6.48 -13.33
C ARG A 162 14.69 -5.35 -13.16
#